data_e600087563e620109b5eb4ede6e574c5
#
_entry.id   e600087563e620109b5eb4ede6e574c5
#
_cell.length_a   1.000
_cell.length_b   1.000
_cell.length_c   1.000
_cell.angle_alpha   90.00
_cell.angle_beta   90.00
_cell.angle_gamma   90.00
#
_symmetry.space_group_name_H-M   'P 1'
#
loop_
_entity.id
_entity.type
_entity.pdbx_description
1 polymer ?
#
loop_
_entity_poly.entity_id
_entity_poly.type
_entity_poly.pdbx_seq_one_letter_code
_entity_poly.pdbx_strand_id
1 'polypeptide(L)'
;IVDLIAYRRDKDKFVKKIHDSKVKIKSNYEFDIKIYESLFDNTEQIVLSKGNIDNGKPVMVRVHVTDYFDNLFGEYGSDDASLNKSVEVIQEHGRGILVLIRDSGKSIINRLITNTSTIGNKSQNDKDELRIYGMGAQILSELGVKEMILLTNTEWKFIGLEAYGIDIIETKLLSEL
;
A
#
# COMPACT_ATOMS: atom_id res chain seq x y z
N ILE A 1 5.49 14.98 17.79
CA ILE A 1 5.46 13.65 17.10
C ILE A 1 5.65 13.85 15.60
N VAL A 2 4.92 14.75 14.94
CA VAL A 2 5.04 15.05 13.50
C VAL A 2 6.46 15.47 13.13
N ASP A 3 7.07 16.37 13.92
CA ASP A 3 8.45 16.82 13.70
C ASP A 3 9.49 15.69 13.85
N LEU A 4 9.22 14.72 14.73
CA LEU A 4 10.09 13.56 14.93
C LEU A 4 9.99 12.59 13.75
N ILE A 5 8.81 12.44 13.17
CA ILE A 5 8.58 11.62 11.98
C ILE A 5 9.22 12.30 10.75
N ALA A 6 9.08 13.62 10.61
CA ALA A 6 9.72 14.39 9.55
C ALA A 6 11.25 14.33 9.63
N TYR A 7 11.84 14.40 10.84
CA TYR A 7 13.28 14.24 11.04
C TYR A 7 13.78 12.83 10.71
N ARG A 8 12.98 11.79 11.03
CA ARG A 8 13.29 10.40 10.68
C ARG A 8 13.16 10.12 9.19
N ARG A 9 12.18 10.71 8.52
CA ARG A 9 11.95 10.57 7.08
C ARG A 9 13.22 10.79 6.25
N ASP A 10 13.99 11.83 6.59
CA ASP A 10 15.20 12.20 5.84
C ASP A 10 16.39 11.28 6.16
N LYS A 11 16.34 10.55 7.28
CA LYS A 11 17.42 9.65 7.73
C LYS A 11 17.12 8.17 7.58
N ASP A 12 15.86 7.77 7.73
CA ASP A 12 15.47 6.36 7.71
C ASP A 12 14.79 6.04 6.36
N LYS A 13 15.59 5.56 5.41
CA LYS A 13 15.04 4.94 4.19
C LYS A 13 14.49 3.57 4.55
N PHE A 14 13.20 3.37 4.29
CA PHE A 14 12.51 2.10 4.50
C PHE A 14 12.52 1.22 3.27
N VAL A 15 12.61 1.86 2.10
CA VAL A 15 12.53 1.18 0.80
C VAL A 15 13.58 1.72 -0.17
N LYS A 16 13.97 0.87 -1.12
CA LYS A 16 14.86 1.18 -2.23
C LYS A 16 14.21 0.72 -3.53
N LYS A 17 14.05 1.60 -4.50
CA LYS A 17 13.60 1.20 -5.83
C LYS A 17 14.66 0.34 -6.52
N ILE A 18 14.29 -0.86 -6.95
CA ILE A 18 15.18 -1.84 -7.59
C ILE A 18 14.82 -2.11 -9.04
N HIS A 19 13.58 -1.82 -9.46
CA HIS A 19 13.14 -2.04 -10.84
C HIS A 19 12.12 -0.99 -11.28
N ASP A 20 12.12 -0.69 -12.60
CA ASP A 20 11.19 0.22 -13.25
C ASP A 20 10.99 -0.22 -14.71
N SER A 21 9.76 -0.55 -15.09
CA SER A 21 9.41 -0.99 -16.44
C SER A 21 7.92 -0.85 -16.72
N LYS A 22 7.44 -1.37 -17.85
CA LYS A 22 6.02 -1.44 -18.19
C LYS A 22 5.53 -2.87 -18.13
N VAL A 23 4.28 -3.05 -17.71
CA VAL A 23 3.61 -4.35 -17.64
C VAL A 23 2.22 -4.28 -18.25
N LYS A 24 1.80 -5.36 -18.90
CA LYS A 24 0.41 -5.56 -19.32
C LYS A 24 -0.25 -6.54 -18.38
N ILE A 25 -1.36 -6.15 -17.77
CA ILE A 25 -2.17 -6.98 -16.91
C ILE A 25 -3.58 -7.09 -17.49
N LYS A 26 -4.32 -8.13 -17.13
CA LYS A 26 -5.68 -8.39 -17.64
C LYS A 26 -5.77 -8.22 -19.17
N SER A 27 -4.84 -8.83 -19.90
CA SER A 27 -4.75 -8.89 -21.37
C SER A 27 -4.48 -7.55 -22.07
N ASN A 28 -4.95 -6.39 -21.59
CA ASN A 28 -4.83 -5.13 -22.32
C ASN A 28 -4.54 -3.88 -21.44
N TYR A 29 -4.48 -4.03 -20.12
CA TYR A 29 -4.21 -2.87 -19.24
C TYR A 29 -2.72 -2.65 -19.11
N GLU A 30 -2.22 -1.56 -19.69
CA GLU A 30 -0.81 -1.17 -19.59
C GLU A 30 -0.61 -0.28 -18.38
N PHE A 31 0.34 -0.65 -17.51
CA PHE A 31 0.77 0.10 -16.34
C PHE A 31 2.29 0.22 -16.33
N ASP A 32 2.78 1.30 -15.72
CA ASP A 32 4.17 1.36 -15.29
C ASP A 32 4.29 0.58 -13.97
N ILE A 33 5.24 -0.36 -13.92
CA ILE A 33 5.53 -1.16 -12.74
C ILE A 33 6.86 -0.73 -12.13
N LYS A 34 6.87 -0.48 -10.83
CA LYS A 34 8.07 -0.25 -10.04
C LYS A 34 8.13 -1.25 -8.92
N ILE A 35 9.32 -1.75 -8.65
CA ILE A 35 9.55 -2.67 -7.53
C ILE A 35 10.47 -1.98 -6.53
N TYR A 36 10.06 -2.01 -5.27
CA TYR A 36 10.79 -1.48 -4.14
C TYR A 36 11.15 -2.62 -3.19
N GLU A 37 12.40 -2.67 -2.78
CA GLU A 37 12.89 -3.58 -1.75
C GLU A 37 12.80 -2.92 -0.38
N SER A 38 12.19 -3.61 0.58
CA SER A 38 12.19 -3.21 1.99
C SER A 38 13.58 -3.39 2.58
N LEU A 39 14.10 -2.35 3.22
CA LEU A 39 15.41 -2.39 3.89
C LEU A 39 15.39 -3.09 5.26
N PHE A 40 14.20 -3.52 5.72
CA PHE A 40 14.06 -4.23 6.98
C PHE A 40 14.15 -5.75 6.84
N ASP A 41 13.57 -6.29 5.77
CA ASP A 41 13.35 -7.71 5.61
C ASP A 41 13.58 -8.22 4.18
N ASN A 42 14.07 -7.34 3.29
CA ASN A 42 14.35 -7.60 1.88
C ASN A 42 13.11 -8.10 1.10
N THR A 43 11.91 -7.81 1.59
CA THR A 43 10.69 -8.12 0.83
C THR A 43 10.49 -7.12 -0.30
N GLU A 44 9.95 -7.60 -1.42
CA GLU A 44 9.65 -6.77 -2.58
C GLU A 44 8.23 -6.23 -2.49
N GLN A 45 8.10 -4.91 -2.68
CA GLN A 45 6.84 -4.19 -2.76
C GLN A 45 6.59 -3.82 -4.23
N ILE A 46 5.37 -4.03 -4.70
CA ILE A 46 5.03 -3.77 -6.10
C ILE A 46 4.17 -2.51 -6.18
N VAL A 47 4.53 -1.63 -7.11
CA VAL A 47 3.74 -0.44 -7.43
C VAL A 47 3.34 -0.49 -8.89
N LEU A 48 2.05 -0.39 -9.14
CA LEU A 48 1.49 -0.17 -10.47
C LEU A 48 1.02 1.28 -10.55
N SER A 49 1.46 2.00 -11.57
CA SER A 49 1.02 3.38 -11.80
C SER A 49 0.53 3.57 -13.23
N LYS A 50 -0.45 4.45 -13.40
CA LYS A 50 -1.02 4.80 -14.69
C LYS A 50 -1.15 6.31 -14.82
N GLY A 51 -0.82 6.81 -16.01
CA GLY A 51 -0.89 8.24 -16.33
C GLY A 51 0.22 9.06 -15.70
N ASN A 52 0.15 10.38 -15.89
CA ASN A 52 1.14 11.29 -15.31
C ASN A 52 0.83 11.54 -13.83
N ILE A 53 1.65 11.00 -12.93
CA ILE A 53 1.48 11.10 -11.48
C ILE A 53 2.02 12.43 -10.95
N ASP A 54 3.15 12.89 -11.45
CA ASP A 54 3.88 14.08 -10.97
C ASP A 54 3.42 15.36 -11.68
N ASN A 55 2.13 15.66 -11.65
CA ASN A 55 1.58 16.88 -12.27
C ASN A 55 0.88 17.82 -11.29
N GLY A 56 1.05 17.58 -9.99
CA GLY A 56 0.50 18.40 -8.91
C GLY A 56 -1.02 18.29 -8.72
N LYS A 57 -1.70 17.37 -9.43
CA LYS A 57 -3.14 17.14 -9.25
C LYS A 57 -3.37 15.93 -8.37
N PRO A 58 -4.51 15.82 -7.68
CA PRO A 58 -4.86 14.67 -6.86
C PRO A 58 -4.78 13.35 -7.64
N VAL A 59 -4.25 12.31 -7.01
CA VAL A 59 -4.04 10.98 -7.61
C VAL A 59 -4.91 9.96 -6.90
N MET A 60 -5.58 9.07 -7.65
CA MET A 60 -6.21 7.91 -7.06
C MET A 60 -5.16 6.94 -6.54
N VAL A 61 -5.27 6.56 -5.28
CA VAL A 61 -4.31 5.68 -4.62
C VAL A 61 -5.03 4.55 -3.90
N ARG A 62 -4.61 3.33 -4.17
CA ARG A 62 -4.94 2.15 -3.37
C ARG A 62 -3.66 1.62 -2.76
N VAL A 63 -3.64 1.45 -1.45
CA VAL A 63 -2.62 0.67 -0.75
C VAL A 63 -3.27 -0.64 -0.33
N HIS A 64 -2.71 -1.74 -0.78
CA HIS A 64 -3.19 -3.08 -0.50
C HIS A 64 -2.08 -3.90 0.14
N VAL A 65 -2.33 -4.42 1.33
CA VAL A 65 -1.40 -5.31 2.03
C VAL A 65 -1.73 -6.73 1.63
N THR A 66 -0.78 -7.42 0.99
CA THR A 66 -0.97 -8.81 0.57
C THR A 66 -0.56 -9.76 1.68
N ASP A 67 -1.49 -10.59 2.09
CA ASP A 67 -1.27 -11.69 3.02
C ASP A 67 -1.30 -13.03 2.30
N TYR A 68 -0.19 -13.74 2.32
CA TYR A 68 -0.12 -15.07 1.68
C TYR A 68 -1.06 -16.09 2.29
N PHE A 69 -1.31 -16.01 3.59
CA PHE A 69 -2.19 -16.96 4.24
C PHE A 69 -3.65 -16.73 3.84
N ASP A 70 -4.07 -15.47 3.85
CA ASP A 70 -5.42 -15.10 3.44
C ASP A 70 -5.62 -15.36 1.94
N ASN A 71 -4.58 -15.16 1.12
CA ASN A 71 -4.63 -15.49 -0.31
C ASN A 71 -4.71 -16.99 -0.60
N LEU A 72 -4.11 -17.85 0.26
CA LEU A 72 -4.10 -19.30 0.05
C LEU A 72 -5.26 -20.02 0.75
N PHE A 73 -5.69 -19.52 1.90
CA PHE A 73 -6.62 -20.24 2.80
C PHE A 73 -7.75 -19.37 3.34
N GLY A 74 -7.74 -18.06 3.08
CA GLY A 74 -8.76 -17.12 3.54
C GLY A 74 -10.14 -17.44 2.95
N GLU A 75 -11.19 -16.97 3.62
CA GLU A 75 -12.55 -17.12 3.14
C GLU A 75 -12.73 -16.35 1.82
N TYR A 76 -12.32 -17.03 0.78
CA TYR A 76 -12.64 -16.86 -0.64
C TYR A 76 -12.92 -15.47 -1.20
N GLY A 77 -11.93 -14.91 -1.87
CA GLY A 77 -12.19 -14.03 -3.03
C GLY A 77 -12.50 -12.57 -2.72
N SER A 78 -12.60 -12.15 -1.46
CA SER A 78 -12.90 -10.75 -1.14
C SER A 78 -11.73 -9.82 -1.46
N ASP A 79 -10.50 -10.23 -1.19
CA ASP A 79 -9.31 -9.41 -1.44
C ASP A 79 -8.96 -9.34 -2.93
N ASP A 80 -9.05 -10.46 -3.65
CA ASP A 80 -8.83 -10.51 -5.09
C ASP A 80 -9.87 -9.69 -5.85
N ALA A 81 -11.14 -9.72 -5.45
CA ALA A 81 -12.20 -8.92 -6.05
C ALA A 81 -11.94 -7.42 -5.83
N SER A 82 -11.53 -7.03 -4.63
CA SER A 82 -11.20 -5.66 -4.26
C SER A 82 -9.97 -5.13 -5.01
N LEU A 83 -8.93 -5.95 -5.13
CA LEU A 83 -7.74 -5.64 -5.89
C LEU A 83 -8.07 -5.46 -7.37
N ASN A 84 -8.82 -6.40 -7.94
CA ASN A 84 -9.26 -6.36 -9.32
C ASN A 84 -10.11 -5.13 -9.61
N LYS A 85 -11.03 -4.79 -8.72
CA LYS A 85 -11.86 -3.57 -8.81
C LYS A 85 -11.00 -2.30 -8.78
N SER A 86 -10.01 -2.25 -7.90
CA SER A 86 -9.07 -1.12 -7.83
C SER A 86 -8.30 -0.91 -9.13
N VAL A 87 -7.84 -1.99 -9.76
CA VAL A 87 -7.17 -1.95 -11.07
C VAL A 87 -8.10 -1.41 -12.15
N GLU A 88 -9.35 -1.85 -12.17
CA GLU A 88 -10.36 -1.39 -13.14
C GLU A 88 -10.67 0.09 -12.96
N VAL A 89 -10.92 0.53 -11.73
CA VAL A 89 -11.20 1.94 -11.40
C VAL A 89 -10.03 2.84 -11.82
N ILE A 90 -8.79 2.45 -11.52
CA ILE A 90 -7.60 3.21 -11.94
C ILE A 90 -7.46 3.21 -13.46
N GLN A 91 -7.73 2.08 -14.12
CA GLN A 91 -7.69 1.95 -15.57
C GLN A 91 -8.71 2.87 -16.25
N GLU A 92 -9.95 2.89 -15.78
CA GLU A 92 -11.03 3.72 -16.31
C GLU A 92 -10.79 5.21 -16.05
N HIS A 93 -10.28 5.55 -14.88
CA HIS A 93 -9.91 6.93 -14.55
C HIS A 93 -8.70 7.42 -15.37
N GLY A 94 -7.88 6.50 -15.86
CA GLY A 94 -6.69 6.79 -16.66
C GLY A 94 -5.50 7.32 -15.87
N ARG A 95 -5.62 7.46 -14.53
CA ARG A 95 -4.58 7.98 -13.65
C ARG A 95 -4.73 7.46 -12.23
N GLY A 96 -3.69 6.86 -11.69
CA GLY A 96 -3.70 6.36 -10.32
C GLY A 96 -2.50 5.47 -10.00
N ILE A 97 -2.43 5.08 -8.74
CA ILE A 97 -1.37 4.26 -8.17
C ILE A 97 -2.01 3.12 -7.35
N LEU A 98 -1.53 1.92 -7.57
CA LEU A 98 -1.79 0.76 -6.72
C LEU A 98 -0.47 0.34 -6.08
N VAL A 99 -0.38 0.42 -4.76
CA VAL A 99 0.76 -0.05 -3.97
C VAL A 99 0.39 -1.38 -3.34
N LEU A 100 1.11 -2.43 -3.72
CA LEU A 100 0.98 -3.77 -3.14
C LEU A 100 2.12 -3.94 -2.14
N ILE A 101 1.78 -3.91 -0.86
CA ILE A 101 2.74 -4.11 0.23
C ILE A 101 2.67 -5.56 0.64
N ARG A 102 3.80 -6.23 0.50
CA ARG A 102 3.97 -7.58 1.00
C ARG A 102 4.21 -7.52 2.50
N ASP A 103 3.26 -8.04 3.28
CA ASP A 103 3.51 -8.28 4.69
C ASP A 103 4.56 -9.40 4.79
N SER A 104 5.72 -9.09 5.38
CA SER A 104 6.77 -10.08 5.69
C SER A 104 6.29 -11.11 6.71
N GLY A 105 5.05 -10.97 7.14
CA GLY A 105 4.26 -11.79 8.02
C GLY A 105 5.07 -12.52 9.07
N LYS A 106 4.89 -12.20 10.31
CA LYS A 106 5.22 -13.13 11.37
C LYS A 106 4.72 -14.48 10.92
N SER A 107 5.64 -15.42 10.85
CA SER A 107 5.45 -16.82 10.50
C SER A 107 3.96 -17.21 10.47
N ILE A 108 3.49 -17.80 9.37
CA ILE A 108 2.17 -18.45 9.26
C ILE A 108 1.78 -19.15 10.57
N ILE A 109 2.78 -19.74 11.26
CA ILE A 109 2.68 -20.35 12.57
C ILE A 109 2.21 -19.35 13.64
N ASN A 110 2.74 -18.13 13.70
CA ASN A 110 2.31 -17.14 14.70
C ASN A 110 0.87 -16.67 14.47
N ARG A 111 0.42 -16.57 13.22
CA ARG A 111 -0.99 -16.27 12.90
C ARG A 111 -1.92 -17.42 13.28
N LEU A 112 -1.56 -18.66 12.98
CA LEU A 112 -2.31 -19.83 13.41
C LEU A 112 -2.43 -19.90 14.92
N ILE A 113 -1.36 -19.59 15.66
CA ILE A 113 -1.36 -19.59 17.11
C ILE A 113 -2.20 -18.42 17.67
N THR A 114 -2.13 -17.23 17.09
CA THR A 114 -2.89 -16.06 17.57
C THR A 114 -4.37 -16.14 17.23
N ASN A 115 -4.75 -16.73 16.11
CA ASN A 115 -6.16 -16.97 15.78
C ASN A 115 -6.80 -18.07 16.66
N THR A 116 -5.99 -18.98 17.22
CA THR A 116 -6.45 -20.00 18.18
C THR A 116 -6.38 -19.55 19.64
N SER A 117 -5.62 -18.49 19.93
CA SER A 117 -5.49 -17.95 21.30
C SER A 117 -6.00 -16.51 21.34
N THR A 118 -7.08 -16.30 22.08
CA THR A 118 -7.70 -14.99 22.36
C THR A 118 -6.80 -14.03 23.17
N ILE A 119 -5.50 -14.32 23.26
CA ILE A 119 -4.52 -13.56 24.04
C ILE A 119 -3.36 -13.18 23.12
N GLY A 120 -3.53 -12.16 22.32
CA GLY A 120 -2.52 -11.66 21.40
C GLY A 120 -1.89 -10.34 21.87
N ASN A 121 -0.58 -10.24 21.76
CA ASN A 121 0.21 -9.04 22.03
C ASN A 121 -0.16 -7.88 21.07
N LYS A 122 -1.09 -7.00 21.46
CA LYS A 122 -1.46 -5.78 20.74
C LYS A 122 -0.24 -4.92 20.35
N SER A 123 0.75 -4.83 21.25
CA SER A 123 1.89 -3.91 21.07
C SER A 123 2.85 -4.25 19.92
N GLN A 124 2.81 -5.48 19.40
CA GLN A 124 3.68 -5.92 18.32
C GLN A 124 3.00 -5.77 16.97
N ASN A 125 1.67 -5.86 16.92
CA ASN A 125 0.86 -5.55 15.74
C ASN A 125 0.98 -4.06 15.40
N ASP A 126 0.92 -3.16 16.38
CA ASP A 126 1.01 -1.71 16.17
C ASP A 126 2.33 -1.29 15.48
N LYS A 127 3.44 -1.96 15.81
CA LYS A 127 4.75 -1.65 15.19
C LYS A 127 4.85 -2.13 13.74
N ASP A 128 4.30 -3.28 13.44
CA ASP A 128 4.30 -3.84 12.09
C ASP A 128 3.35 -3.03 11.19
N GLU A 129 2.20 -2.61 11.69
CA GLU A 129 1.30 -1.69 11.00
C GLU A 129 1.97 -0.35 10.70
N LEU A 130 2.61 0.28 11.68
CA LEU A 130 3.33 1.54 11.48
C LEU A 130 4.45 1.42 10.43
N ARG A 131 5.11 0.26 10.34
CA ARG A 131 6.13 -0.01 9.33
C ARG A 131 5.52 -0.12 7.93
N ILE A 132 4.43 -0.84 7.79
CA ILE A 132 3.68 -0.98 6.54
C ILE A 132 3.24 0.40 6.04
N TYR A 133 2.66 1.23 6.92
CA TYR A 133 2.27 2.60 6.59
C TYR A 133 3.45 3.47 6.20
N GLY A 134 4.56 3.37 6.93
CA GLY A 134 5.77 4.12 6.63
C GLY A 134 6.34 3.77 5.26
N MET A 135 6.37 2.50 4.89
CA MET A 135 6.81 2.06 3.55
C MET A 135 5.88 2.60 2.45
N GLY A 136 4.57 2.46 2.63
CA GLY A 136 3.58 2.98 1.68
C GLY A 136 3.69 4.49 1.50
N ALA A 137 3.79 5.23 2.58
CA ALA A 137 3.94 6.69 2.56
C ALA A 137 5.24 7.13 1.88
N GLN A 138 6.36 6.45 2.16
CA GLN A 138 7.64 6.76 1.53
C GLN A 138 7.62 6.48 0.03
N ILE A 139 7.04 5.37 -0.41
CA ILE A 139 6.86 5.04 -1.82
C ILE A 139 6.02 6.13 -2.53
N LEU A 140 4.88 6.52 -1.95
CA LEU A 140 4.01 7.55 -2.52
C LEU A 140 4.71 8.92 -2.60
N SER A 141 5.45 9.29 -1.56
CA SER A 141 6.24 10.52 -1.53
C SER A 141 7.34 10.53 -2.59
N GLU A 142 8.05 9.40 -2.80
CA GLU A 142 9.07 9.25 -3.85
C GLU A 142 8.48 9.34 -5.26
N LEU A 143 7.22 8.94 -5.43
CA LEU A 143 6.47 9.07 -6.68
C LEU A 143 5.93 10.50 -6.92
N GLY A 144 6.16 11.43 -5.99
CA GLY A 144 5.74 12.82 -6.11
C GLY A 144 4.27 13.08 -5.76
N VAL A 145 3.60 12.14 -5.09
CA VAL A 145 2.20 12.31 -4.63
C VAL A 145 2.16 13.34 -3.52
N LYS A 146 1.36 14.40 -3.71
CA LYS A 146 1.10 15.43 -2.69
C LYS A 146 -0.34 15.37 -2.18
N GLU A 147 -1.29 15.20 -3.08
CA GLU A 147 -2.70 15.07 -2.78
C GLU A 147 -3.23 13.75 -3.35
N MET A 148 -4.00 13.02 -2.58
CA MET A 148 -4.54 11.76 -3.05
C MET A 148 -6.03 11.58 -2.75
N ILE A 149 -6.68 10.82 -3.63
CA ILE A 149 -8.01 10.25 -3.46
C ILE A 149 -7.79 8.79 -3.05
N LEU A 150 -8.08 8.47 -1.81
CA LEU A 150 -7.83 7.14 -1.27
C LEU A 150 -8.95 6.17 -1.66
N LEU A 151 -8.58 5.07 -2.32
CA LEU A 151 -9.48 3.93 -2.57
C LEU A 151 -9.36 2.92 -1.42
N THR A 152 -10.45 2.60 -0.76
CA THR A 152 -10.45 1.71 0.41
C THR A 152 -11.70 0.83 0.45
N ASN A 153 -11.64 -0.26 1.21
CA ASN A 153 -12.81 -1.10 1.51
C ASN A 153 -13.45 -0.76 2.85
N THR A 154 -12.73 -0.03 3.71
CA THR A 154 -13.14 0.27 5.08
C THR A 154 -12.80 1.72 5.41
N GLU A 155 -13.46 2.29 6.40
CA GLU A 155 -13.08 3.58 6.96
C GLU A 155 -11.73 3.45 7.70
N TRP A 156 -10.65 3.75 7.00
CA TRP A 156 -9.30 3.70 7.54
C TRP A 156 -8.75 5.09 7.79
N LYS A 157 -8.09 5.26 8.93
CA LYS A 157 -7.31 6.47 9.23
C LYS A 157 -5.84 6.16 9.03
N PHE A 158 -5.29 6.63 7.92
CA PHE A 158 -3.85 6.65 7.76
C PHE A 158 -3.24 7.71 8.69
N ILE A 159 -2.49 7.27 9.67
CA ILE A 159 -1.82 8.16 10.62
C ILE A 159 -0.41 8.46 10.08
N GLY A 160 -0.07 9.74 9.96
CA GLY A 160 1.30 10.17 9.66
C GLY A 160 1.65 10.41 8.20
N LEU A 161 0.69 10.35 7.25
CA LEU A 161 0.94 10.73 5.85
C LEU A 161 1.35 12.20 5.69
N GLU A 162 0.79 13.08 6.54
CA GLU A 162 1.14 14.50 6.60
C GLU A 162 2.65 14.73 6.80
N ALA A 163 3.31 13.85 7.57
CA ALA A 163 4.75 13.90 7.77
C ALA A 163 5.56 13.59 6.50
N TYR A 164 4.95 12.94 5.53
CA TYR A 164 5.51 12.69 4.20
C TYR A 164 5.07 13.73 3.17
N GLY A 165 4.32 14.75 3.59
CA GLY A 165 3.80 15.79 2.72
C GLY A 165 2.68 15.31 1.80
N ILE A 166 1.89 14.34 2.25
CA ILE A 166 0.78 13.75 1.49
C ILE A 166 -0.53 14.04 2.22
N ASP A 167 -1.47 14.66 1.52
CA ASP A 167 -2.81 14.96 2.01
C ASP A 167 -3.85 14.06 1.35
N ILE A 168 -4.74 13.47 2.17
CA ILE A 168 -5.92 12.76 1.68
C ILE A 168 -7.04 13.79 1.52
N ILE A 169 -7.38 14.12 0.27
CA ILE A 169 -8.43 15.09 0.00
C ILE A 169 -9.82 14.44 -0.14
N GLU A 170 -9.86 13.16 -0.46
CA GLU A 170 -11.10 12.39 -0.62
C GLU A 170 -10.84 10.92 -0.31
N THR A 171 -11.84 10.24 0.24
CA THR A 171 -11.84 8.77 0.43
C THR A 171 -13.03 8.20 -0.33
N LYS A 172 -12.78 7.15 -1.14
CA LYS A 172 -13.82 6.44 -1.90
C LYS A 172 -13.86 4.98 -1.49
N LEU A 173 -15.04 4.50 -1.16
CA LEU A 173 -15.27 3.09 -0.88
C LEU A 173 -15.37 2.32 -2.20
N LEU A 174 -14.61 1.24 -2.34
CA LEU A 174 -14.64 0.39 -3.54
C LEU A 174 -15.99 -0.30 -3.74
N SER A 175 -16.79 -0.46 -2.67
CA SER A 175 -18.14 -0.99 -2.73
C SER A 175 -19.14 -0.04 -3.38
N GLU A 176 -18.80 1.25 -3.52
CA GLU A 176 -19.66 2.30 -4.08
C GLU A 176 -19.29 2.65 -5.53
N LEU A 177 -18.22 2.06 -6.04
CA LEU A 177 -17.70 2.25 -7.39
C LEU A 177 -17.96 1.01 -8.26
#